data_9cb5b98035e26790ade50ac11364b865
#
_entry.id   9cb5b98035e26790ade50ac11364b865
#
_cell.length_a   1.000
_cell.length_b   1.000
_cell.length_c   1.000
_cell.angle_alpha   90.00
_cell.angle_beta   90.00
_cell.angle_gamma   90.00
#
_symmetry.space_group_name_H-M   'P 1'
#
loop_
_entity.id
_entity.type
_entity.pdbx_description
1 polymer ?
#
loop_
_entity_poly.entity_id
_entity_poly.type
_entity_poly.pdbx_seq_one_letter_code
_entity_poly.pdbx_strand_id
1 'polypeptide(L)'
;GRTSKADATRRQLLDAAIEVISERGYADTTVERIVEVAGVSKGVAYYHFSSKADIATYILVEGIGEIVDDFVAIAGKAPSAVEALTAMMDSFAATIFRNAGFGRILVSELWRRGREWSEPMRALEERLLAVLRGQIERGQREGSIRGDIDAAFEAVAVVGMVLTTTLHYIREAEQRAEEGCDCAEAFAAAERSLTVRICDYVHHANA
;
A
#
# COMPACT_ATOMS: atom_id res chain seq x y z
N GLY A 1 -6.22 -21.07 -15.23
CA GLY A 1 -5.52 -20.75 -16.46
C GLY A 1 -4.03 -20.97 -16.25
N ARG A 2 -3.33 -21.61 -17.22
CA ARG A 2 -1.87 -21.77 -17.16
C ARG A 2 -1.24 -20.40 -17.32
N THR A 3 -0.61 -19.88 -16.27
CA THR A 3 0.28 -18.71 -16.36
C THR A 3 1.33 -18.97 -17.46
N SER A 4 1.49 -18.03 -18.37
CA SER A 4 2.50 -18.18 -19.41
C SER A 4 3.90 -18.11 -18.78
N LYS A 5 4.91 -18.68 -19.42
CA LYS A 5 6.31 -18.59 -18.96
C LYS A 5 6.75 -17.12 -18.82
N ALA A 6 6.22 -16.25 -19.69
CA ALA A 6 6.47 -14.81 -19.65
C ALA A 6 5.86 -14.16 -18.40
N ASP A 7 4.64 -14.55 -18.00
CA ASP A 7 3.98 -14.04 -16.80
C ASP A 7 4.71 -14.48 -15.52
N ALA A 8 5.19 -15.75 -15.51
CA ALA A 8 5.99 -16.25 -14.38
C ALA A 8 7.30 -15.48 -14.24
N THR A 9 8.00 -15.20 -15.34
CA THR A 9 9.24 -14.39 -15.32
C THR A 9 8.99 -12.95 -14.90
N ARG A 10 7.88 -12.35 -15.38
CA ARG A 10 7.47 -11.01 -14.96
C ARG A 10 7.24 -10.96 -13.45
N ARG A 11 6.46 -11.90 -12.90
CA ARG A 11 6.21 -12.01 -11.45
C ARG A 11 7.51 -12.14 -10.68
N GLN A 12 8.41 -13.01 -11.10
CA GLN A 12 9.73 -13.20 -10.48
C GLN A 12 10.56 -11.90 -10.42
N LEU A 13 10.52 -11.08 -11.47
CA LEU A 13 11.18 -9.76 -11.50
C LEU A 13 10.53 -8.77 -10.54
N LEU A 14 9.20 -8.76 -10.43
CA LEU A 14 8.47 -7.88 -9.52
C LEU A 14 8.73 -8.25 -8.06
N ASP A 15 8.69 -9.54 -7.73
CA ASP A 15 8.97 -10.04 -6.38
C ASP A 15 10.41 -9.69 -5.96
N ALA A 16 11.39 -9.92 -6.83
CA ALA A 16 12.78 -9.53 -6.60
C ALA A 16 12.94 -8.00 -6.45
N ALA A 17 12.22 -7.20 -7.22
CA ALA A 17 12.26 -5.74 -7.10
C ALA A 17 11.72 -5.28 -5.74
N ILE A 18 10.63 -5.86 -5.27
CA ILE A 18 10.04 -5.58 -3.96
C ILE A 18 11.02 -5.94 -2.84
N GLU A 19 11.67 -7.11 -2.92
CA GLU A 19 12.66 -7.57 -1.95
C GLU A 19 13.84 -6.58 -1.87
N VAL A 20 14.47 -6.26 -3.01
CA VAL A 20 15.62 -5.34 -3.06
C VAL A 20 15.25 -3.93 -2.55
N ILE A 21 14.04 -3.44 -2.89
CA ILE A 21 13.56 -2.14 -2.42
C ILE A 21 13.26 -2.16 -0.92
N SER A 22 12.77 -3.27 -0.39
CA SER A 22 12.54 -3.42 1.05
C SER A 22 13.85 -3.34 1.83
N GLU A 23 14.94 -3.95 1.31
CA GLU A 23 16.24 -3.96 1.97
C GLU A 23 17.00 -2.62 1.87
N ARG A 24 17.00 -1.99 0.70
CA ARG A 24 17.91 -0.88 0.36
C ARG A 24 17.20 0.45 0.12
N GLY A 25 15.87 0.45 0.04
CA GLY A 25 15.09 1.58 -0.43
C GLY A 25 15.07 1.70 -1.95
N TYR A 26 14.11 2.47 -2.46
CA TYR A 26 13.91 2.65 -3.90
C TYR A 26 15.08 3.38 -4.58
N ALA A 27 15.67 4.39 -3.92
CA ALA A 27 16.74 5.20 -4.50
C ALA A 27 17.97 4.34 -4.85
N ASP A 28 18.40 3.49 -3.93
CA ASP A 28 19.62 2.68 -4.04
C ASP A 28 19.41 1.33 -4.77
N THR A 29 18.20 1.06 -5.22
CA THR A 29 17.87 -0.10 -6.04
C THR A 29 18.29 0.11 -7.50
N THR A 30 18.91 -0.89 -8.11
CA THR A 30 19.27 -0.91 -9.55
C THR A 30 18.66 -2.09 -10.26
N VAL A 31 18.46 -1.99 -11.58
CA VAL A 31 17.96 -3.10 -12.41
C VAL A 31 18.92 -4.28 -12.34
N GLU A 32 20.22 -4.02 -12.29
CA GLU A 32 21.27 -5.04 -12.16
C GLU A 32 21.06 -5.91 -10.88
N ARG A 33 20.77 -5.26 -9.76
CA ARG A 33 20.53 -5.99 -8.50
C ARG A 33 19.21 -6.76 -8.55
N ILE A 34 18.18 -6.19 -9.15
CA ILE A 34 16.89 -6.88 -9.33
C ILE A 34 17.06 -8.16 -10.16
N VAL A 35 17.77 -8.11 -11.28
CA VAL A 35 17.97 -9.30 -12.13
C VAL A 35 18.85 -10.35 -11.46
N GLU A 36 19.83 -9.94 -10.65
CA GLU A 36 20.66 -10.85 -9.85
C GLU A 36 19.80 -11.63 -8.85
N VAL A 37 18.96 -10.93 -8.08
CA VAL A 37 18.05 -11.55 -7.10
C VAL A 37 17.00 -12.41 -7.80
N ALA A 38 16.44 -11.94 -8.91
CA ALA A 38 15.48 -12.68 -9.71
C ALA A 38 16.10 -13.92 -10.40
N GLY A 39 17.42 -14.04 -10.49
CA GLY A 39 18.07 -15.15 -11.18
C GLY A 39 17.81 -15.18 -12.69
N VAL A 40 17.55 -14.03 -13.31
CA VAL A 40 17.30 -13.88 -14.75
C VAL A 40 18.39 -13.07 -15.43
N SER A 41 18.49 -13.16 -16.76
CA SER A 41 19.43 -12.32 -17.49
C SER A 41 18.93 -10.88 -17.65
N LYS A 42 19.86 -9.93 -17.77
CA LYS A 42 19.56 -8.52 -18.03
C LYS A 42 18.69 -8.32 -19.28
N GLY A 43 18.95 -9.08 -20.34
CA GLY A 43 18.16 -9.05 -21.57
C GLY A 43 16.71 -9.47 -21.37
N VAL A 44 16.47 -10.46 -20.51
CA VAL A 44 15.12 -10.90 -20.14
C VAL A 44 14.39 -9.81 -19.35
N ALA A 45 15.07 -9.14 -18.41
CA ALA A 45 14.45 -8.04 -17.66
C ALA A 45 14.04 -6.88 -18.57
N TYR A 46 14.94 -6.46 -19.50
CA TYR A 46 14.63 -5.38 -20.45
C TYR A 46 13.60 -5.76 -21.51
N TYR A 47 13.35 -7.04 -21.74
CA TYR A 47 12.20 -7.48 -22.53
C TYR A 47 10.87 -7.19 -21.85
N HIS A 48 10.82 -7.28 -20.51
CA HIS A 48 9.60 -7.06 -19.73
C HIS A 48 9.43 -5.61 -19.27
N PHE A 49 10.52 -4.92 -18.93
CA PHE A 49 10.50 -3.59 -18.33
C PHE A 49 11.61 -2.71 -18.91
N SER A 50 11.25 -1.50 -19.31
CA SER A 50 12.17 -0.54 -19.93
C SER A 50 13.13 0.12 -18.90
N SER A 51 12.75 0.17 -17.63
CA SER A 51 13.49 0.85 -16.57
C SER A 51 13.06 0.40 -15.17
N LYS A 52 13.83 0.81 -14.14
CA LYS A 52 13.42 0.68 -12.73
C LYS A 52 12.09 1.39 -12.46
N ALA A 53 11.87 2.55 -13.06
CA ALA A 53 10.63 3.30 -12.90
C ALA A 53 9.43 2.58 -13.52
N ASP A 54 9.64 1.85 -14.60
CA ASP A 54 8.62 1.02 -15.23
C ASP A 54 8.23 -0.17 -14.32
N ILE A 55 9.22 -0.84 -13.74
CA ILE A 55 9.01 -1.89 -12.73
C ILE A 55 8.18 -1.35 -11.55
N ALA A 56 8.59 -0.19 -11.01
CA ALA A 56 7.89 0.45 -9.88
C ALA A 56 6.44 0.82 -10.24
N THR A 57 6.21 1.36 -11.43
CA THR A 57 4.86 1.67 -11.93
C THR A 57 4.00 0.43 -11.99
N TYR A 58 4.55 -0.68 -12.47
CA TYR A 58 3.83 -1.94 -12.57
C TYR A 58 3.44 -2.49 -11.19
N ILE A 59 4.38 -2.47 -10.24
CA ILE A 59 4.13 -2.86 -8.84
C ILE A 59 3.00 -2.00 -8.24
N LEU A 60 3.02 -0.69 -8.48
CA LEU A 60 2.00 0.21 -7.94
C LEU A 60 0.62 -0.03 -8.57
N VAL A 61 0.55 -0.22 -9.89
CA VAL A 61 -0.72 -0.48 -10.57
C VAL A 61 -1.35 -1.79 -10.06
N GLU A 62 -0.57 -2.87 -9.95
CA GLU A 62 -1.07 -4.13 -9.41
C GLU A 62 -1.49 -3.97 -7.93
N GLY A 63 -0.60 -3.44 -7.08
CA GLY A 63 -0.85 -3.34 -5.64
C GLY A 63 -2.02 -2.40 -5.28
N ILE A 64 -2.14 -1.24 -5.95
CA ILE A 64 -3.29 -0.34 -5.72
C ILE A 64 -4.57 -0.97 -6.29
N GLY A 65 -4.48 -1.68 -7.41
CA GLY A 65 -5.62 -2.42 -7.96
C GLY A 65 -6.19 -3.43 -6.95
N GLU A 66 -5.34 -4.23 -6.32
CA GLU A 66 -5.73 -5.17 -5.27
C GLU A 66 -6.38 -4.47 -4.06
N ILE A 67 -5.81 -3.34 -3.62
CA ILE A 67 -6.37 -2.54 -2.52
C ILE A 67 -7.77 -2.01 -2.89
N VAL A 68 -7.94 -1.49 -4.10
CA VAL A 68 -9.25 -0.99 -4.58
C VAL A 68 -10.29 -2.09 -4.60
N ASP A 69 -9.94 -3.27 -5.10
CA ASP A 69 -10.87 -4.40 -5.17
C ASP A 69 -11.26 -4.89 -3.77
N ASP A 70 -10.32 -4.90 -2.84
CA ASP A 70 -10.55 -5.23 -1.44
C ASP A 70 -11.48 -4.20 -0.77
N PHE A 71 -11.22 -2.91 -0.97
CA PHE A 71 -12.08 -1.83 -0.45
C PHE A 71 -13.50 -1.90 -1.00
N VAL A 72 -13.68 -2.19 -2.29
CA VAL A 72 -14.99 -2.39 -2.89
C VAL A 72 -15.71 -3.59 -2.26
N ALA A 73 -14.99 -4.68 -2.03
CA ALA A 73 -15.56 -5.87 -1.39
C ALA A 73 -15.96 -5.59 0.07
N ILE A 74 -15.15 -4.86 0.83
CA ILE A 74 -15.45 -4.43 2.21
C ILE A 74 -16.68 -3.52 2.22
N ALA A 75 -16.71 -2.50 1.35
CA ALA A 75 -17.84 -1.56 1.25
C ALA A 75 -19.18 -2.27 1.00
N GLY A 76 -19.16 -3.33 0.18
CA GLY A 76 -20.35 -4.11 -0.15
C GLY A 76 -20.86 -5.03 0.95
N LYS A 77 -20.04 -5.32 1.97
CA LYS A 77 -20.36 -6.29 3.03
C LYS A 77 -20.54 -5.65 4.41
N ALA A 78 -19.89 -4.52 4.66
CA ALA A 78 -19.88 -3.90 5.99
C ALA A 78 -21.26 -3.37 6.39
N PRO A 79 -21.71 -3.65 7.63
CA PRO A 79 -23.03 -3.23 8.11
C PRO A 79 -23.19 -1.72 8.23
N SER A 80 -22.10 -1.01 8.57
CA SER A 80 -22.04 0.45 8.76
C SER A 80 -20.84 1.08 8.07
N ALA A 81 -20.89 2.39 7.88
CA ALA A 81 -19.79 3.16 7.32
C ALA A 81 -18.52 3.08 8.21
N VAL A 82 -18.69 3.17 9.53
CA VAL A 82 -17.56 3.10 10.48
C VAL A 82 -16.87 1.74 10.42
N GLU A 83 -17.63 0.64 10.37
CA GLU A 83 -17.08 -0.70 10.21
C GLU A 83 -16.38 -0.87 8.86
N ALA A 84 -16.93 -0.32 7.79
CA ALA A 84 -16.31 -0.33 6.46
C ALA A 84 -14.96 0.41 6.48
N LEU A 85 -14.93 1.63 7.00
CA LEU A 85 -13.71 2.44 7.06
C LEU A 85 -12.64 1.80 7.95
N THR A 86 -13.02 1.27 9.11
CA THR A 86 -12.08 0.54 9.99
C THR A 86 -11.47 -0.65 9.26
N ALA A 87 -12.29 -1.50 8.63
CA ALA A 87 -11.83 -2.67 7.91
C ALA A 87 -10.94 -2.31 6.71
N MET A 88 -11.24 -1.23 5.99
CA MET A 88 -10.42 -0.74 4.88
C MET A 88 -9.05 -0.26 5.36
N MET A 89 -9.00 0.50 6.45
CA MET A 89 -7.74 0.97 7.03
C MET A 89 -6.88 -0.18 7.54
N ASP A 90 -7.49 -1.15 8.24
CA ASP A 90 -6.79 -2.34 8.72
C ASP A 90 -6.25 -3.19 7.56
N SER A 91 -7.04 -3.41 6.51
CA SER A 91 -6.61 -4.13 5.32
C SER A 91 -5.45 -3.43 4.61
N PHE A 92 -5.52 -2.10 4.49
CA PHE A 92 -4.45 -1.31 3.90
C PHE A 92 -3.16 -1.38 4.73
N ALA A 93 -3.25 -1.17 6.05
CA ALA A 93 -2.10 -1.31 6.95
C ALA A 93 -1.48 -2.71 6.86
N ALA A 94 -2.30 -3.77 6.92
CA ALA A 94 -1.84 -5.15 6.79
C ALA A 94 -1.14 -5.42 5.45
N THR A 95 -1.63 -4.83 4.36
CA THR A 95 -0.98 -4.92 3.03
C THR A 95 0.41 -4.29 3.04
N ILE A 96 0.56 -3.10 3.67
CA ILE A 96 1.87 -2.44 3.80
C ILE A 96 2.79 -3.21 4.75
N PHE A 97 2.29 -3.78 5.86
CA PHE A 97 3.10 -4.62 6.75
C PHE A 97 3.63 -5.88 6.06
N ARG A 98 2.79 -6.55 5.28
CA ARG A 98 3.21 -7.73 4.50
C ARG A 98 4.21 -7.40 3.40
N ASN A 99 4.19 -6.16 2.91
CA ASN A 99 4.98 -5.73 1.77
C ASN A 99 5.50 -4.29 1.97
N ALA A 100 6.47 -4.13 2.87
CA ALA A 100 7.07 -2.82 3.16
C ALA A 100 7.70 -2.17 1.92
N GLY A 101 8.23 -2.97 1.00
CA GLY A 101 8.79 -2.49 -0.27
C GLY A 101 7.74 -1.79 -1.13
N PHE A 102 6.54 -2.33 -1.23
CA PHE A 102 5.42 -1.67 -1.89
C PHE A 102 5.10 -0.30 -1.26
N GLY A 103 4.99 -0.24 0.07
CA GLY A 103 4.74 1.02 0.79
C GLY A 103 5.84 2.05 0.55
N ARG A 104 7.12 1.64 0.54
CA ARG A 104 8.27 2.52 0.24
C ARG A 104 8.25 3.03 -1.20
N ILE A 105 7.89 2.18 -2.17
CA ILE A 105 7.70 2.60 -3.56
C ILE A 105 6.57 3.63 -3.64
N LEU A 106 5.43 3.35 -3.01
CA LEU A 106 4.26 4.23 -3.02
C LEU A 106 4.62 5.63 -2.50
N VAL A 107 5.28 5.73 -1.34
CA VAL A 107 5.73 7.03 -0.80
C VAL A 107 6.72 7.72 -1.73
N SER A 108 7.72 7.00 -2.25
CA SER A 108 8.74 7.58 -3.15
C SER A 108 8.12 8.17 -4.41
N GLU A 109 7.10 7.51 -4.93
CA GLU A 109 6.46 7.89 -6.16
C GLU A 109 5.41 8.99 -5.98
N LEU A 110 4.68 9.02 -4.86
CA LEU A 110 3.72 10.08 -4.54
C LEU A 110 4.40 11.48 -4.50
N TRP A 111 5.63 11.58 -4.03
CA TRP A 111 6.34 12.85 -3.84
C TRP A 111 7.40 13.14 -4.93
N ARG A 112 7.51 12.31 -5.96
CA ARG A 112 8.50 12.51 -7.01
C ARG A 112 8.13 13.68 -7.92
N ARG A 113 9.00 14.69 -7.95
CA ARG A 113 8.84 15.87 -8.84
C ARG A 113 8.83 15.47 -10.32
N GLY A 114 7.94 16.08 -11.10
CA GLY A 114 7.88 15.92 -12.55
C GLY A 114 7.32 14.58 -13.01
N ARG A 115 6.71 13.80 -12.11
CA ARG A 115 6.04 12.59 -12.52
C ARG A 115 4.64 12.93 -13.06
N GLU A 116 4.42 12.53 -14.30
CA GLU A 116 3.06 12.34 -14.81
C GLU A 116 2.63 10.91 -14.48
N TRP A 117 1.60 10.76 -13.69
CA TRP A 117 0.98 9.46 -13.46
C TRP A 117 0.42 8.94 -14.78
N SER A 118 0.68 7.67 -15.09
CA SER A 118 0.04 7.00 -16.22
C SER A 118 -1.49 6.99 -16.04
N GLU A 119 -2.23 6.96 -17.13
CA GLU A 119 -3.70 6.94 -17.08
C GLU A 119 -4.25 5.82 -16.16
N PRO A 120 -3.76 4.56 -16.25
CA PRO A 120 -4.20 3.52 -15.34
C PRO A 120 -3.98 3.85 -13.86
N MET A 121 -2.88 4.51 -13.54
CA MET A 121 -2.54 4.88 -12.17
C MET A 121 -3.48 5.96 -11.62
N ARG A 122 -3.77 6.99 -12.43
CA ARG A 122 -4.75 8.03 -12.03
C ARG A 122 -6.14 7.45 -11.81
N ALA A 123 -6.58 6.58 -12.72
CA ALA A 123 -7.89 5.94 -12.61
C ALA A 123 -8.00 5.08 -11.33
N LEU A 124 -6.93 4.40 -10.93
CA LEU A 124 -6.90 3.61 -9.69
C LEU A 124 -6.91 4.51 -8.46
N GLU A 125 -6.12 5.59 -8.44
CA GLU A 125 -6.12 6.57 -7.35
C GLU A 125 -7.51 7.20 -7.18
N GLU A 126 -8.11 7.67 -8.26
CA GLU A 126 -9.47 8.24 -8.25
C GLU A 126 -10.49 7.24 -7.73
N ARG A 127 -10.39 5.97 -8.14
CA ARG A 127 -11.29 4.91 -7.70
C ARG A 127 -11.10 4.60 -6.21
N LEU A 128 -9.85 4.52 -5.73
CA LEU A 128 -9.53 4.34 -4.32
C LEU A 128 -10.18 5.41 -3.44
N LEU A 129 -9.93 6.67 -3.81
CA LEU A 129 -10.45 7.82 -3.08
C LEU A 129 -11.98 7.91 -3.17
N ALA A 130 -12.58 7.54 -4.31
CA ALA A 130 -14.03 7.52 -4.47
C ALA A 130 -14.71 6.51 -3.54
N VAL A 131 -14.12 5.32 -3.36
CA VAL A 131 -14.66 4.31 -2.43
C VAL A 131 -14.62 4.80 -0.99
N LEU A 132 -13.49 5.37 -0.55
CA LEU A 132 -13.35 5.94 0.79
C LEU A 132 -14.32 7.10 1.02
N ARG A 133 -14.35 8.07 0.10
CA ARG A 133 -15.29 9.20 0.16
C ARG A 133 -16.73 8.72 0.26
N GLY A 134 -17.11 7.72 -0.54
CA GLY A 134 -18.46 7.16 -0.50
C GLY A 134 -18.84 6.58 0.85
N GLN A 135 -17.88 5.98 1.59
CA GLN A 135 -18.13 5.50 2.96
C GLN A 135 -18.19 6.63 3.98
N ILE A 136 -17.37 7.67 3.85
CA ILE A 136 -17.44 8.86 4.70
C ILE A 136 -18.82 9.54 4.53
N GLU A 137 -19.25 9.78 3.29
CA GLU A 137 -20.58 10.34 2.98
C GLU A 137 -21.72 9.43 3.47
N ARG A 138 -21.55 8.11 3.43
CA ARG A 138 -22.49 7.15 4.02
C ARG A 138 -22.57 7.35 5.54
N GLY A 139 -21.42 7.46 6.22
CA GLY A 139 -21.38 7.69 7.66
C GLY A 139 -22.00 9.02 8.07
N GLN A 140 -21.86 10.07 7.26
CA GLN A 140 -22.54 11.35 7.47
C GLN A 140 -24.07 11.21 7.38
N ARG A 141 -24.57 10.43 6.41
CA ARG A 141 -26.01 10.12 6.29
C ARG A 141 -26.53 9.23 7.42
N GLU A 142 -25.70 8.29 7.93
CA GLU A 142 -25.99 7.45 9.07
C GLU A 142 -25.93 8.21 10.42
N GLY A 143 -25.35 9.42 10.44
CA GLY A 143 -25.12 10.21 11.64
C GLY A 143 -23.97 9.70 12.51
N SER A 144 -23.15 8.78 11.98
CA SER A 144 -21.97 8.22 12.64
C SER A 144 -20.68 8.99 12.34
N ILE A 145 -20.71 9.89 11.36
CA ILE A 145 -19.64 10.80 10.99
C ILE A 145 -20.20 12.22 10.94
N ARG A 146 -19.45 13.19 11.45
CA ARG A 146 -19.82 14.61 11.45
C ARG A 146 -20.09 15.13 10.03
N GLY A 147 -21.19 15.85 9.86
CA GLY A 147 -21.60 16.38 8.55
C GLY A 147 -20.79 17.57 8.05
N ASP A 148 -19.95 18.19 8.89
CA ASP A 148 -19.09 19.33 8.56
C ASP A 148 -17.70 18.92 8.04
N ILE A 149 -17.37 17.62 8.02
CA ILE A 149 -16.13 17.09 7.45
C ILE A 149 -16.21 17.07 5.92
N ASP A 150 -15.20 17.62 5.26
CA ASP A 150 -15.02 17.45 3.82
C ASP A 150 -14.60 16.01 3.51
N ALA A 151 -15.52 15.23 2.96
CA ALA A 151 -15.30 13.82 2.68
C ALA A 151 -14.17 13.55 1.67
N ALA A 152 -13.93 14.46 0.73
CA ALA A 152 -12.84 14.31 -0.23
C ALA A 152 -11.47 14.55 0.43
N PHE A 153 -11.37 15.58 1.26
CA PHE A 153 -10.18 15.85 2.05
C PHE A 153 -9.87 14.71 3.02
N GLU A 154 -10.88 14.23 3.74
CA GLU A 154 -10.73 13.15 4.72
C GLU A 154 -10.28 11.85 4.08
N ALA A 155 -10.79 11.50 2.88
CA ALA A 155 -10.34 10.33 2.14
C ALA A 155 -8.83 10.36 1.85
N VAL A 156 -8.31 11.50 1.43
CA VAL A 156 -6.86 11.69 1.18
C VAL A 156 -6.08 11.64 2.49
N ALA A 157 -6.57 12.30 3.54
CA ALA A 157 -5.93 12.35 4.85
C ALA A 157 -5.78 10.95 5.46
N VAL A 158 -6.83 10.13 5.39
CA VAL A 158 -6.83 8.74 5.87
C VAL A 158 -5.79 7.88 5.15
N VAL A 159 -5.73 7.94 3.82
CA VAL A 159 -4.71 7.21 3.05
C VAL A 159 -3.30 7.61 3.48
N GLY A 160 -3.03 8.91 3.56
CA GLY A 160 -1.73 9.44 3.99
C GLY A 160 -1.39 9.02 5.43
N MET A 161 -2.33 9.13 6.33
CA MET A 161 -2.16 8.73 7.73
C MET A 161 -1.81 7.25 7.85
N VAL A 162 -2.61 6.35 7.27
CA VAL A 162 -2.37 4.90 7.37
C VAL A 162 -1.04 4.53 6.75
N LEU A 163 -0.72 5.05 5.56
CA LEU A 163 0.54 4.75 4.88
C LEU A 163 1.75 5.19 5.70
N THR A 164 1.77 6.43 6.17
CA THR A 164 2.92 6.99 6.89
C THR A 164 3.09 6.39 8.28
N THR A 165 2.00 6.18 9.01
CA THR A 165 2.06 5.54 10.32
C THR A 165 2.49 4.08 10.22
N THR A 166 1.97 3.33 9.25
CA THR A 166 2.37 1.93 9.04
C THR A 166 3.87 1.82 8.77
N LEU A 167 4.42 2.63 7.88
CA LEU A 167 5.85 2.64 7.59
C LEU A 167 6.70 3.08 8.79
N HIS A 168 6.18 3.97 9.64
CA HIS A 168 6.84 4.33 10.90
C HIS A 168 6.94 3.13 11.85
N TYR A 169 5.83 2.40 12.04
CA TYR A 169 5.80 1.22 12.91
C TYR A 169 6.67 0.05 12.38
N ILE A 170 6.73 -0.12 11.05
CA ILE A 170 7.64 -1.08 10.42
C ILE A 170 9.09 -0.74 10.75
N ARG A 171 9.49 0.53 10.62
CA ARG A 171 10.84 0.98 10.94
C ARG A 171 11.19 0.77 12.41
N GLU A 172 10.26 1.04 13.33
CA GLU A 172 10.47 0.75 14.76
C GLU A 172 10.65 -0.75 15.02
N ALA A 173 9.89 -1.61 14.34
CA ALA A 173 10.03 -3.06 14.46
C ALA A 173 11.38 -3.54 13.90
N GLU A 174 11.82 -3.00 12.77
CA GLU A 174 13.16 -3.27 12.18
C GLU A 174 14.27 -2.91 13.17
N GLN A 175 14.21 -1.73 13.79
CA GLN A 175 15.20 -1.30 14.80
C GLN A 175 15.24 -2.21 16.02
N ARG A 176 14.08 -2.61 16.54
CA ARG A 176 14.02 -3.55 17.67
C ARG A 176 14.61 -4.94 17.33
N ALA A 177 14.40 -5.39 16.09
CA ALA A 177 14.98 -6.63 15.62
C ALA A 177 16.52 -6.53 15.54
N GLU A 178 17.07 -5.40 15.10
CA GLU A 178 18.52 -5.12 15.10
C GLU A 178 19.11 -5.07 16.52
N GLU A 179 18.33 -4.62 17.51
CA GLU A 179 18.71 -4.60 18.94
C GLU A 179 18.60 -5.97 19.61
N GLY A 180 18.23 -7.03 18.88
CA GLY A 180 18.21 -8.41 19.37
C GLY A 180 16.84 -8.93 19.82
N CYS A 181 15.75 -8.20 19.57
CA CYS A 181 14.39 -8.73 19.76
C CYS A 181 14.07 -9.75 18.65
N ASP A 182 13.16 -10.68 18.95
CA ASP A 182 12.62 -11.57 17.93
C ASP A 182 11.91 -10.75 16.84
N CYS A 183 12.38 -10.88 15.61
CA CYS A 183 11.87 -10.10 14.48
C CYS A 183 10.36 -10.31 14.27
N ALA A 184 9.88 -11.55 14.32
CA ALA A 184 8.47 -11.86 14.11
C ALA A 184 7.59 -11.27 15.22
N GLU A 185 8.06 -11.32 16.48
CA GLU A 185 7.36 -10.73 17.61
C GLU A 185 7.34 -9.19 17.53
N ALA A 186 8.44 -8.56 17.15
CA ALA A 186 8.53 -7.10 16.99
C ALA A 186 7.54 -6.59 15.93
N PHE A 187 7.47 -7.25 14.78
CA PHE A 187 6.52 -6.91 13.71
C PHE A 187 5.06 -7.17 14.12
N ALA A 188 4.76 -8.31 14.73
CA ALA A 188 3.41 -8.61 15.20
C ALA A 188 2.94 -7.64 16.30
N ALA A 189 3.83 -7.20 17.19
CA ALA A 189 3.52 -6.19 18.20
C ALA A 189 3.26 -4.81 17.57
N ALA A 190 4.04 -4.42 16.58
CA ALA A 190 3.88 -3.17 15.84
C ALA A 190 2.53 -3.15 15.11
N GLU A 191 2.18 -4.22 14.39
CA GLU A 191 0.91 -4.36 13.68
C GLU A 191 -0.29 -4.27 14.63
N ARG A 192 -0.28 -5.04 15.73
CA ARG A 192 -1.35 -4.97 16.76
C ARG A 192 -1.50 -3.57 17.35
N SER A 193 -0.39 -2.89 17.65
CA SER A 193 -0.42 -1.53 18.21
C SER A 193 -1.02 -0.53 17.24
N LEU A 194 -0.71 -0.64 15.95
CA LEU A 194 -1.27 0.23 14.91
C LEU A 194 -2.76 -0.02 14.70
N THR A 195 -3.21 -1.27 14.62
CA THR A 195 -4.63 -1.63 14.48
C THR A 195 -5.47 -1.00 15.59
N VAL A 196 -5.03 -1.12 16.86
CA VAL A 196 -5.72 -0.48 17.98
C VAL A 196 -5.84 1.04 17.79
N ARG A 197 -4.75 1.70 17.38
CA ARG A 197 -4.75 3.16 17.18
C ARG A 197 -5.60 3.61 16.00
N ILE A 198 -5.66 2.82 14.93
CA ILE A 198 -6.54 3.07 13.79
C ILE A 198 -8.01 2.98 14.25
N CYS A 199 -8.37 1.93 14.99
CA CYS A 199 -9.72 1.80 15.53
C CYS A 199 -10.10 2.98 16.46
N ASP A 200 -9.20 3.36 17.37
CA ASP A 200 -9.40 4.50 18.25
C ASP A 200 -9.58 5.81 17.47
N TYR A 201 -8.77 6.03 16.44
CA TYR A 201 -8.91 7.20 15.57
C TYR A 201 -10.28 7.25 14.90
N VAL A 202 -10.72 6.16 14.29
CA VAL A 202 -12.04 6.10 13.62
C VAL A 202 -13.17 6.38 14.60
N HIS A 203 -13.09 5.84 15.80
CA HIS A 203 -14.16 6.03 16.82
C HIS A 203 -14.17 7.42 17.45
N HIS A 204 -13.02 8.06 17.66
CA HIS A 204 -12.93 9.35 18.34
C HIS A 204 -12.92 10.56 17.42
N ALA A 205 -12.38 10.43 16.20
CA ALA A 205 -12.38 11.53 15.24
C ALA A 205 -13.79 11.85 14.68
N ASN A 206 -14.73 10.93 14.87
CA ASN A 206 -16.09 11.01 14.33
C ASN A 206 -17.17 11.29 15.39
N ALA A 207 -16.78 11.42 16.65
CA ALA A 207 -17.70 11.70 17.79
C ALA A 207 -18.02 13.18 17.93
#